data_e56f5407c4fed2eba76733dd48497834
#
_entry.id   e56f5407c4fed2eba76733dd48497834
#
_cell.length_a   1.000
_cell.length_b   1.000
_cell.length_c   1.000
_cell.angle_alpha   90.00
_cell.angle_beta   90.00
_cell.angle_gamma   90.00
#
_symmetry.space_group_name_H-M   'P 1'
#
loop_
_entity.id
_entity.type
_entity.pdbx_description
1 polymer ?
#
loop_
_entity_poly.entity_id
_entity_poly.type
_entity_poly.pdbx_seq_one_letter_code
_entity_poly.pdbx_strand_id
1 'polypeptide(L)'
;MTGRRSFSTLRNRMSPEAQDRARAKSEALESEMALAEVRRAMKLSQEELAAILQINQASVAKMEKRTDMYIGTLRRFIQAMGGELEIVARFPGRQIRIDQFSQDAAEVVAR
;
A
#
# COMPACT_ATOMS: atom_id res chain seq x y z
N MET A 1 -14.72 2.67 12.11
CA MET A 1 -15.23 1.57 12.92
C MET A 1 -16.33 0.79 12.23
N THR A 2 -17.34 1.50 11.82
CA THR A 2 -18.47 0.85 11.17
C THR A 2 -18.07 0.10 9.92
N GLY A 3 -17.11 0.64 9.15
CA GLY A 3 -16.68 -0.03 7.94
C GLY A 3 -16.05 -1.39 8.20
N ARG A 4 -15.20 -1.44 9.23
CA ARG A 4 -14.57 -2.71 9.58
C ARG A 4 -15.60 -3.70 10.10
N ARG A 5 -16.53 -3.24 10.90
CA ARG A 5 -17.58 -4.09 11.42
C ARG A 5 -18.46 -4.61 10.30
N SER A 6 -18.83 -3.74 9.36
CA SER A 6 -19.65 -4.16 8.23
C SER A 6 -18.95 -5.23 7.41
N PHE A 7 -17.65 -5.05 7.20
CA PHE A 7 -16.87 -6.01 6.45
C PHE A 7 -16.87 -7.39 7.13
N SER A 8 -16.67 -7.40 8.44
CA SER A 8 -16.69 -8.64 9.20
C SER A 8 -18.05 -9.31 9.13
N THR A 9 -19.12 -8.53 9.25
CA THR A 9 -20.47 -9.05 9.18
C THR A 9 -20.72 -9.68 7.82
N LEU A 10 -20.29 -9.01 6.77
CA LEU A 10 -20.45 -9.53 5.41
C LEU A 10 -19.70 -10.84 5.24
N ARG A 11 -18.48 -10.89 5.73
CA ARG A 11 -17.67 -12.09 5.64
C ARG A 11 -18.33 -13.25 6.39
N ASN A 12 -18.90 -12.97 7.55
CA ASN A 12 -19.55 -14.02 8.35
C ASN A 12 -20.77 -14.61 7.69
N ARG A 13 -21.37 -13.88 6.77
CA ARG A 13 -22.55 -14.37 6.03
C ARG A 13 -22.19 -15.26 4.87
N MET A 14 -20.91 -15.29 4.50
CA MET A 14 -20.48 -16.09 3.38
C MET A 14 -20.32 -17.55 3.82
N SER A 15 -20.47 -18.46 2.88
CA SER A 15 -20.20 -19.85 3.15
C SER A 15 -18.73 -20.04 3.48
N PRO A 16 -18.37 -21.12 4.19
CA PRO A 16 -16.97 -21.38 4.47
C PRO A 16 -16.11 -21.42 3.22
N GLU A 17 -16.61 -22.03 2.16
CA GLU A 17 -15.87 -22.08 0.90
C GLU A 17 -15.68 -20.71 0.30
N ALA A 18 -16.74 -19.89 0.33
CA ALA A 18 -16.64 -18.54 -0.19
C ALA A 18 -15.69 -17.70 0.65
N GLN A 19 -15.69 -17.91 1.96
CA GLN A 19 -14.77 -17.20 2.85
C GLN A 19 -13.34 -17.59 2.55
N ASP A 20 -13.07 -18.85 2.32
CA ASP A 20 -11.74 -19.32 2.00
C ASP A 20 -11.27 -18.73 0.68
N ARG A 21 -12.14 -18.71 -0.32
CA ARG A 21 -11.78 -18.12 -1.62
C ARG A 21 -11.54 -16.63 -1.50
N ALA A 22 -12.36 -15.94 -0.71
CA ALA A 22 -12.20 -14.51 -0.52
C ALA A 22 -10.88 -14.20 0.20
N ARG A 23 -10.54 -15.01 1.19
CA ARG A 23 -9.30 -14.82 1.93
C ARG A 23 -8.11 -15.09 1.03
N ALA A 24 -8.13 -16.18 0.31
CA ALA A 24 -7.03 -16.53 -0.59
C ALA A 24 -6.85 -15.47 -1.66
N LYS A 25 -7.94 -14.98 -2.22
CA LYS A 25 -7.89 -13.95 -3.23
C LYS A 25 -7.34 -12.64 -2.65
N SER A 26 -7.77 -12.30 -1.44
CA SER A 26 -7.30 -11.10 -0.79
C SER A 26 -5.80 -11.20 -0.51
N GLU A 27 -5.35 -12.34 -0.05
CA GLU A 27 -3.93 -12.55 0.21
C GLU A 27 -3.13 -12.52 -1.08
N ALA A 28 -3.67 -13.11 -2.14
CA ALA A 28 -2.98 -13.13 -3.44
C ALA A 28 -2.85 -11.72 -4.02
N LEU A 29 -3.83 -10.85 -3.76
CA LEU A 29 -3.79 -9.48 -4.26
C LEU A 29 -2.95 -8.57 -3.38
N GLU A 30 -2.71 -8.98 -2.14
CA GLU A 30 -1.89 -8.20 -1.24
C GLU A 30 -0.43 -8.34 -1.61
N SER A 31 0.23 -7.21 -1.80
CA SER A 31 1.63 -7.21 -2.13
C SER A 31 2.27 -5.98 -1.53
N GLU A 32 3.59 -5.98 -1.51
CA GLU A 32 4.36 -4.86 -0.98
C GLU A 32 4.94 -4.07 -2.13
N MET A 33 4.64 -2.80 -2.18
CA MET A 33 5.05 -1.94 -3.26
C MET A 33 5.42 -0.56 -2.76
N ALA A 34 6.40 0.05 -3.38
CA ALA A 34 6.64 1.47 -3.18
C ALA A 34 5.48 2.24 -3.81
N LEU A 35 5.31 3.49 -3.40
CA LEU A 35 4.16 4.27 -3.85
C LEU A 35 4.09 4.40 -5.36
N ALA A 36 5.23 4.58 -6.02
CA ALA A 36 5.24 4.67 -7.48
C ALA A 36 4.77 3.37 -8.12
N GLU A 37 5.09 2.25 -7.49
CA GLU A 37 4.65 0.96 -8.00
C GLU A 37 3.14 0.78 -7.83
N VAL A 38 2.60 1.30 -6.73
CA VAL A 38 1.15 1.28 -6.52
C VAL A 38 0.47 2.05 -7.64
N ARG A 39 0.98 3.22 -7.95
CA ARG A 39 0.43 4.02 -9.04
C ARG A 39 0.44 3.25 -10.35
N ARG A 40 1.58 2.62 -10.65
CA ARG A 40 1.69 1.84 -11.90
C ARG A 40 0.76 0.64 -11.91
N ALA A 41 0.57 0.01 -10.75
CA ALA A 41 -0.37 -1.10 -10.64
C ALA A 41 -1.79 -0.66 -10.95
N MET A 42 -2.10 0.60 -10.66
CA MET A 42 -3.40 1.17 -10.99
C MET A 42 -3.44 1.70 -12.41
N LYS A 43 -2.38 1.50 -13.18
CA LYS A 43 -2.27 1.89 -14.58
C LYS A 43 -2.38 3.40 -14.76
N LEU A 44 -1.77 4.13 -13.85
CA LEU A 44 -1.74 5.59 -13.91
C LEU A 44 -0.32 6.05 -14.11
N SER A 45 -0.12 6.93 -15.09
CA SER A 45 1.16 7.59 -15.24
C SER A 45 1.26 8.73 -14.23
N GLN A 46 2.46 9.25 -14.02
CA GLN A 46 2.63 10.42 -13.17
C GLN A 46 1.83 11.60 -13.71
N GLU A 47 1.79 11.73 -15.03
CA GLU A 47 1.04 12.80 -15.67
C GLU A 47 -0.46 12.68 -15.42
N GLU A 48 -0.97 11.46 -15.51
CA GLU A 48 -2.40 11.24 -15.28
C GLU A 48 -2.77 11.53 -13.83
N LEU A 49 -1.94 11.05 -12.91
CA LEU A 49 -2.21 11.30 -11.51
C LEU A 49 -2.09 12.78 -11.18
N ALA A 50 -1.10 13.45 -11.78
CA ALA A 50 -0.93 14.88 -11.60
C ALA A 50 -2.17 15.64 -12.04
N ALA A 51 -2.76 15.24 -13.16
CA ALA A 51 -3.98 15.87 -13.64
C ALA A 51 -5.13 15.68 -12.67
N ILE A 52 -5.26 14.48 -12.13
CA ILE A 52 -6.31 14.20 -11.15
C ILE A 52 -6.12 15.06 -9.90
N LEU A 53 -4.88 15.19 -9.44
CA LEU A 53 -4.58 15.95 -8.24
C LEU A 53 -4.48 17.45 -8.49
N GLN A 54 -4.49 17.85 -9.76
CA GLN A 54 -4.38 19.26 -10.16
C GLN A 54 -3.06 19.87 -9.71
N ILE A 55 -1.99 19.10 -9.89
CA ILE A 55 -0.63 19.55 -9.64
C ILE A 55 0.21 19.16 -10.85
N ASN A 56 1.47 19.56 -10.88
CA ASN A 56 2.29 19.19 -12.02
C ASN A 56 2.97 17.83 -11.77
N GLN A 57 3.48 17.26 -12.85
CA GLN A 57 4.07 15.93 -12.79
C GLN A 57 5.28 15.88 -11.86
N ALA A 58 6.09 16.92 -11.87
CA ALA A 58 7.27 16.97 -11.01
C ALA A 58 6.89 16.89 -9.53
N SER A 59 5.75 17.48 -9.17
CA SER A 59 5.25 17.40 -7.80
C SER A 59 4.87 15.98 -7.44
N VAL A 60 4.26 15.25 -8.36
CA VAL A 60 3.92 13.85 -8.12
C VAL A 60 5.18 13.04 -7.86
N ALA A 61 6.20 13.23 -8.71
CA ALA A 61 7.45 12.51 -8.57
C ALA A 61 8.10 12.78 -7.22
N LYS A 62 8.11 14.05 -6.81
CA LYS A 62 8.68 14.42 -5.53
C LYS A 62 7.91 13.82 -4.36
N MET A 63 6.58 13.82 -4.46
CA MET A 63 5.75 13.25 -3.41
C MET A 63 5.98 11.77 -3.25
N GLU A 64 6.11 11.06 -4.37
CA GLU A 64 6.37 9.63 -4.30
C GLU A 64 7.69 9.34 -3.61
N LYS A 65 8.73 10.09 -3.98
CA LYS A 65 10.03 9.90 -3.39
C LYS A 65 10.06 10.25 -1.91
N ARG A 66 9.45 11.38 -1.56
CA ARG A 66 9.39 11.80 -0.15
C ARG A 66 8.62 10.83 0.70
N THR A 67 7.53 10.31 0.15
CA THR A 67 6.70 9.35 0.88
C THR A 67 7.48 8.07 1.16
N ASP A 68 8.22 7.57 0.16
CA ASP A 68 9.03 6.37 0.38
C ASP A 68 10.06 6.59 1.48
N MET A 69 10.72 7.74 1.46
CA MET A 69 11.72 8.05 2.48
C MET A 69 11.07 8.19 3.85
N TYR A 70 9.92 8.86 3.89
CA TYR A 70 9.21 9.06 5.14
C TYR A 70 8.75 7.73 5.74
N ILE A 71 8.26 6.84 4.91
CA ILE A 71 7.80 5.53 5.35
C ILE A 71 8.96 4.76 5.98
N GLY A 72 10.14 4.82 5.37
CA GLY A 72 11.30 4.15 5.92
C GLY A 72 11.69 4.69 7.28
N THR A 73 11.68 6.00 7.40
CA THR A 73 12.01 6.64 8.67
C THR A 73 10.98 6.29 9.73
N LEU A 74 9.71 6.36 9.37
CA LEU A 74 8.63 6.04 10.28
C LEU A 74 8.69 4.59 10.74
N ARG A 75 9.01 3.70 9.83
CA ARG A 75 9.12 2.28 10.16
C ARG A 75 10.20 2.06 11.20
N ARG A 76 11.36 2.67 11.01
CA ARG A 76 12.45 2.51 11.98
C ARG A 76 12.04 3.07 13.33
N PHE A 77 11.32 4.18 13.32
CA PHE A 77 10.84 4.80 14.53
C PHE A 77 9.92 3.86 15.31
N ILE A 78 8.97 3.26 14.61
CA ILE A 78 8.02 2.34 15.22
C ILE A 78 8.73 1.07 15.71
N GLN A 79 9.67 0.57 14.91
CA GLN A 79 10.41 -0.64 15.29
C GLN A 79 11.26 -0.38 16.53
N ALA A 80 11.82 0.81 16.66
CA ALA A 80 12.60 1.16 17.82
C ALA A 80 11.75 1.16 19.10
N MET A 81 10.46 1.40 18.94
CA MET A 81 9.53 1.35 20.07
C MET A 81 8.97 -0.06 20.31
N GLY A 82 9.41 -1.03 19.55
CA GLY A 82 8.98 -2.41 19.71
C GLY A 82 7.77 -2.78 18.89
N GLY A 83 7.38 -1.94 17.96
CA GLY A 83 6.21 -2.17 17.12
C GLY A 83 6.55 -2.49 15.69
N GLU A 84 5.53 -2.57 14.89
CA GLU A 84 5.65 -2.87 13.47
C GLU A 84 4.71 -1.97 12.71
N LEU A 85 5.21 -1.32 11.66
CA LEU A 85 4.41 -0.41 10.87
C LEU A 85 3.84 -1.12 9.66
N GLU A 86 2.54 -0.96 9.47
CA GLU A 86 1.87 -1.44 8.26
C GLU A 86 1.04 -0.32 7.68
N ILE A 87 1.22 -0.07 6.39
CA ILE A 87 0.43 0.91 5.66
C ILE A 87 -0.23 0.17 4.51
N VAL A 88 -1.55 0.19 4.47
CA VAL A 88 -2.29 -0.56 3.47
C VAL A 88 -3.20 0.39 2.69
N ALA A 89 -3.06 0.36 1.38
CA ALA A 89 -3.97 1.05 0.48
C ALA A 89 -5.00 0.04 -0.02
N ARG A 90 -6.26 0.38 0.12
CA ARG A 90 -7.35 -0.50 -0.31
C ARG A 90 -8.01 0.06 -1.55
N PHE A 91 -8.04 -0.76 -2.57
CA PHE A 91 -8.73 -0.44 -3.81
C PHE A 91 -9.82 -1.46 -4.03
N PRO A 92 -10.79 -1.15 -4.88
CA PRO A 92 -11.81 -2.16 -5.19
C PRO A 92 -11.15 -3.44 -5.70
N GLY A 93 -11.35 -4.51 -4.96
CA GLY A 93 -10.86 -5.82 -5.36
C GLY A 93 -9.41 -6.11 -5.06
N ARG A 94 -8.69 -5.20 -4.39
CA ARG A 94 -7.31 -5.51 -4.03
C ARG A 94 -6.82 -4.65 -2.88
N GLN A 95 -5.81 -5.17 -2.21
CA GLN A 95 -5.13 -4.47 -1.14
C GLN A 95 -3.64 -4.52 -1.43
N ILE A 96 -2.96 -3.41 -1.19
CA ILE A 96 -1.54 -3.32 -1.44
C ILE A 96 -0.89 -2.71 -0.20
N ARG A 97 0.12 -3.39 0.32
CA ARG A 97 0.89 -2.86 1.43
C ARG A 97 1.94 -1.91 0.87
N ILE A 98 1.92 -0.67 1.34
CA ILE A 98 2.86 0.33 0.85
C ILE A 98 4.13 0.24 1.66
N ASP A 99 5.25 0.12 0.98
CA ASP A 99 6.55 -0.04 1.59
C ASP A 99 7.57 0.71 0.76
N GLN A 100 8.74 0.95 1.33
CA GLN A 100 9.86 1.50 0.59
C GLN A 100 10.75 0.36 0.10
N PHE A 101 10.10 -0.60 -0.52
CA PHE A 101 10.77 -1.84 -0.89
C PHE A 101 12.04 -1.61 -1.70
N SER A 102 11.94 -0.77 -2.72
CA SER A 102 13.09 -0.45 -3.56
C SER A 102 14.16 0.29 -2.78
N GLN A 103 13.71 1.16 -1.89
CA GLN A 103 14.61 1.95 -1.06
C GLN A 103 15.39 1.05 -0.10
N ASP A 104 14.71 0.10 0.49
CA ASP A 104 15.35 -0.84 1.40
C ASP A 104 16.43 -1.62 0.69
N ALA A 105 16.15 -2.07 -0.52
CA ALA A 105 17.13 -2.81 -1.30
C ALA A 105 18.36 -1.95 -1.58
N ALA A 106 18.14 -0.68 -1.90
CA ALA A 106 19.23 0.24 -2.17
C ALA A 106 20.07 0.47 -0.92
N GLU A 107 19.42 0.59 0.22
CA GLU A 107 20.12 0.78 1.48
C GLU A 107 21.01 -0.41 1.80
N VAL A 108 20.46 -1.59 1.62
CA VAL A 108 21.21 -2.81 1.91
C VAL A 108 22.43 -2.89 1.03
N VAL A 109 22.28 -2.54 -0.24
CA VAL A 109 23.39 -2.58 -1.16
C VAL A 109 24.44 -1.54 -0.78
N ALA A 110 24.01 -0.38 -0.32
CA ALA A 110 24.92 0.70 0.03
C ALA A 110 25.79 0.36 1.24
N ARG A 111 25.37 -0.57 2.04
CA ARG A 111 26.15 -0.98 3.20
C ARG A 111 27.15 -2.04 2.85
#